data_302c97d9871aa413b3482aaac72cc0cd
#
_entry.id   302c97d9871aa413b3482aaac72cc0cd
#
_cell.length_a   1.000
_cell.length_b   1.000
_cell.length_c   1.000
_cell.angle_alpha   90.00
_cell.angle_beta   90.00
_cell.angle_gamma   90.00
#
_symmetry.space_group_name_H-M   'P 1'
#
loop_
_entity.id
_entity.type
_entity.pdbx_description
1 polymer ?
#
loop_
_entity_poly.entity_id
_entity_poly.type
_entity_poly.pdbx_seq_one_letter_code
_entity_poly.pdbx_strand_id
1 'polypeptide(L)'
;MNEDVVLVSGLWMPAALMAPLGARLARAGFRPRRFAYSGRRSLAGATERLAAFTRGGAPHFVGHSLGGVLIFDMLSRHPGAGAGRIVLIGAPVTGCLAGRRLGAWAVGRWMLGTSAPRWQPCAARWERPEPLGVIAGTRTLGLGRMLGVLPGENDGVVQVEETTVQGMAERVLLRQGHSMLPLSGRVAALVERFLRAGRFA
;
A
#
# COMPACT_ATOMS: atom_id res chain seq x y z
N MET A 1 -22.83 -2.99 12.34
CA MET A 1 -21.63 -3.47 13.07
C MET A 1 -20.44 -2.67 12.53
N ASN A 2 -19.57 -2.15 13.41
CA ASN A 2 -18.38 -1.41 12.96
C ASN A 2 -17.34 -2.42 12.45
N GLU A 3 -16.98 -2.34 11.16
CA GLU A 3 -16.01 -3.23 10.55
C GLU A 3 -14.57 -2.75 10.83
N ASP A 4 -13.69 -3.66 11.23
CA ASP A 4 -12.29 -3.36 11.49
C ASP A 4 -11.55 -3.04 10.19
N VAL A 5 -10.73 -1.99 10.21
CA VAL A 5 -9.86 -1.62 9.08
C VAL A 5 -8.42 -1.50 9.57
N VAL A 6 -7.51 -2.28 9.00
CA VAL A 6 -6.08 -2.22 9.30
C VAL A 6 -5.40 -1.28 8.33
N LEU A 7 -4.79 -0.21 8.86
CA LEU A 7 -4.06 0.80 8.09
C LEU A 7 -2.56 0.55 8.20
N VAL A 8 -1.86 0.42 7.07
CA VAL A 8 -0.42 0.16 7.01
C VAL A 8 0.27 1.24 6.20
N SER A 9 1.18 1.98 6.83
CA SER A 9 1.91 3.09 6.20
C SER A 9 3.07 2.59 5.31
N GLY A 10 3.61 3.50 4.48
CA GLY A 10 4.76 3.24 3.63
C GLY A 10 6.10 3.24 4.38
N LEU A 11 7.17 2.99 3.61
CA LEU A 11 8.56 3.09 4.09
C LEU A 11 8.85 4.52 4.55
N TRP A 12 9.54 4.68 5.67
CA TRP A 12 9.89 5.95 6.33
C TRP A 12 8.69 6.82 6.74
N MET A 13 7.48 6.31 6.60
CA MET A 13 6.27 7.02 6.99
C MET A 13 5.81 6.51 8.37
N PRO A 14 5.82 7.34 9.41
CA PRO A 14 5.22 6.99 10.69
C PRO A 14 3.75 6.58 10.54
N ALA A 15 3.32 5.57 11.28
CA ALA A 15 1.92 5.12 11.26
C ALA A 15 0.91 6.26 11.59
N ALA A 16 1.38 7.30 12.29
CA ALA A 16 0.61 8.51 12.58
C ALA A 16 0.15 9.26 11.32
N LEU A 17 0.89 9.20 10.20
CA LEU A 17 0.49 9.84 8.95
C LEU A 17 -0.73 9.18 8.28
N MET A 18 -1.11 7.97 8.69
CA MET A 18 -2.38 7.37 8.32
C MET A 18 -3.56 7.83 9.20
N ALA A 19 -3.31 8.68 10.23
CA ALA A 19 -4.35 9.14 11.14
C ALA A 19 -5.45 9.97 10.46
N PRO A 20 -5.18 10.88 9.50
CA PRO A 20 -6.23 11.62 8.80
C PRO A 20 -7.18 10.69 8.03
N LEU A 21 -6.65 9.68 7.33
CA LEU A 21 -7.43 8.66 6.67
C LEU A 21 -8.24 7.85 7.70
N GLY A 22 -7.59 7.40 8.77
CA GLY A 22 -8.25 6.67 9.86
C GLY A 22 -9.39 7.47 10.49
N ALA A 23 -9.19 8.77 10.77
CA ALA A 23 -10.23 9.62 11.34
C ALA A 23 -11.45 9.76 10.42
N ARG A 24 -11.25 9.81 9.10
CA ARG A 24 -12.35 9.84 8.13
C ARG A 24 -13.11 8.52 8.08
N LEU A 25 -12.40 7.40 8.07
CA LEU A 25 -13.01 6.07 8.12
C LEU A 25 -13.76 5.84 9.44
N ALA A 26 -13.24 6.35 10.56
CA ALA A 26 -13.96 6.29 11.85
C ALA A 26 -15.27 7.05 11.82
N ARG A 27 -15.30 8.28 11.24
CA ARG A 27 -16.54 9.04 11.05
C ARG A 27 -17.53 8.31 10.11
N ALA A 28 -17.02 7.52 9.19
CA ALA A 28 -17.82 6.67 8.31
C ALA A 28 -18.29 5.36 8.96
N GLY A 29 -17.99 5.13 10.25
CA GLY A 29 -18.47 3.98 11.01
C GLY A 29 -17.55 2.76 11.00
N PHE A 30 -16.33 2.86 10.47
CA PHE A 30 -15.33 1.81 10.58
C PHE A 30 -14.55 1.90 11.91
N ARG A 31 -13.81 0.84 12.25
CA ARG A 31 -12.86 0.82 13.38
C ARG A 31 -11.42 0.74 12.87
N PRO A 32 -10.75 1.87 12.57
CA PRO A 32 -9.41 1.87 12.02
C PRO A 32 -8.37 1.50 13.10
N ARG A 33 -7.53 0.52 12.80
CA ARG A 33 -6.39 0.09 13.59
C ARG A 33 -5.12 0.32 12.77
N ARG A 34 -4.14 1.01 13.32
CA ARG A 34 -2.87 1.29 12.65
C ARG A 34 -1.84 0.24 12.99
N PHE A 35 -1.29 -0.42 11.99
CA PHE A 35 -0.18 -1.35 12.15
C PHE A 35 1.15 -0.61 11.94
N ALA A 36 2.02 -0.65 12.95
CA ALA A 36 3.34 -0.05 12.90
C ALA A 36 4.42 -1.10 12.65
N TYR A 37 5.31 -0.83 11.71
CA TYR A 37 6.47 -1.66 11.43
C TYR A 37 7.68 -0.82 11.03
N SER A 38 8.86 -1.43 11.07
CA SER A 38 10.08 -0.80 10.56
C SER A 38 10.42 -1.40 9.19
N GLY A 39 10.33 -0.61 8.14
CA GLY A 39 10.72 -1.04 6.79
C GLY A 39 12.21 -1.35 6.64
N ARG A 40 13.06 -0.95 7.61
CA ARG A 40 14.49 -1.25 7.64
C ARG A 40 14.81 -2.60 8.31
N ARG A 41 13.90 -3.11 9.14
CA ARG A 41 14.03 -4.44 9.76
C ARG A 41 13.40 -5.48 8.82
N SER A 42 13.45 -6.75 9.22
CA SER A 42 12.92 -7.86 8.41
C SER A 42 11.49 -7.61 7.92
N LEU A 43 11.31 -7.50 6.60
CA LEU A 43 9.96 -7.44 5.98
C LEU A 43 9.22 -8.76 6.21
N ALA A 44 9.91 -9.90 6.11
CA ALA A 44 9.30 -11.19 6.43
C ALA A 44 8.77 -11.22 7.87
N GLY A 45 9.56 -10.74 8.84
CA GLY A 45 9.11 -10.60 10.21
C GLY A 45 7.95 -9.59 10.38
N ALA A 46 7.89 -8.54 9.55
CA ALA A 46 6.76 -7.61 9.55
C ALA A 46 5.49 -8.28 8.98
N THR A 47 5.61 -9.11 7.95
CA THR A 47 4.53 -9.91 7.39
C THR A 47 3.93 -10.85 8.44
N GLU A 48 4.76 -11.59 9.16
CA GLU A 48 4.31 -12.50 10.23
C GLU A 48 3.63 -11.74 11.39
N ARG A 49 4.18 -10.58 11.79
CA ARG A 49 3.53 -9.74 12.81
C ARG A 49 2.21 -9.16 12.34
N LEU A 50 2.07 -8.82 11.05
CA LEU A 50 0.80 -8.35 10.49
C LEU A 50 -0.25 -9.48 10.50
N ALA A 51 0.14 -10.70 10.12
CA ALA A 51 -0.72 -11.87 10.20
C ALA A 51 -1.16 -12.15 11.65
N ALA A 52 -0.24 -12.09 12.60
CA ALA A 52 -0.55 -12.25 14.02
C ALA A 52 -1.47 -11.13 14.56
N PHE A 53 -1.26 -9.88 14.11
CA PHE A 53 -2.07 -8.72 14.51
C PHE A 53 -3.54 -8.83 14.09
N THR A 54 -3.83 -9.58 13.05
CA THR A 54 -5.17 -9.76 12.49
C THR A 54 -5.78 -11.13 12.75
N ARG A 55 -5.06 -11.98 13.51
CA ARG A 55 -5.51 -13.36 13.80
C ARG A 55 -6.89 -13.40 14.45
N GLY A 56 -7.73 -14.30 13.96
CA GLY A 56 -9.08 -14.51 14.47
C GLY A 56 -10.12 -13.50 13.98
N GLY A 57 -9.75 -12.61 13.05
CA GLY A 57 -10.67 -11.66 12.43
C GLY A 57 -10.55 -11.67 10.91
N ALA A 58 -11.46 -10.95 10.25
CA ALA A 58 -11.43 -10.69 8.81
C ALA A 58 -11.53 -9.18 8.55
N PRO A 59 -10.53 -8.37 8.99
CA PRO A 59 -10.58 -6.92 8.81
C PRO A 59 -10.41 -6.53 7.35
N HIS A 60 -10.88 -5.36 7.00
CA HIS A 60 -10.46 -4.68 5.78
C HIS A 60 -8.99 -4.24 5.91
N PHE A 61 -8.33 -4.10 4.77
CA PHE A 61 -6.94 -3.64 4.72
C PHE A 61 -6.79 -2.42 3.83
N VAL A 62 -6.05 -1.43 4.30
CA VAL A 62 -5.66 -0.26 3.50
C VAL A 62 -4.17 -0.03 3.67
N GLY A 63 -3.41 -0.15 2.59
CA GLY A 63 -1.95 0.00 2.61
C GLY A 63 -1.46 1.06 1.66
N HIS A 64 -0.58 1.94 2.15
CA HIS A 64 0.10 2.92 1.33
C HIS A 64 1.53 2.46 1.01
N SER A 65 1.93 2.57 -0.28
CA SER A 65 3.32 2.30 -0.69
C SER A 65 3.81 0.91 -0.23
N LEU A 66 4.94 0.80 0.45
CA LEU A 66 5.45 -0.45 1.03
C LEU A 66 4.45 -1.13 1.99
N GLY A 67 3.59 -0.35 2.66
CA GLY A 67 2.53 -0.92 3.50
C GLY A 67 1.51 -1.72 2.71
N GLY A 68 1.19 -1.28 1.48
CA GLY A 68 0.35 -2.05 0.56
C GLY A 68 1.04 -3.32 0.07
N VAL A 69 2.34 -3.25 -0.23
CA VAL A 69 3.16 -4.43 -0.57
C VAL A 69 3.16 -5.44 0.58
N LEU A 70 3.31 -4.96 1.83
CA LEU A 70 3.30 -5.81 3.02
C LEU A 70 1.97 -6.55 3.21
N ILE A 71 0.83 -5.85 2.99
CA ILE A 71 -0.50 -6.46 3.02
C ILE A 71 -0.62 -7.53 1.94
N PHE A 72 -0.24 -7.18 0.70
CA PHE A 72 -0.30 -8.10 -0.43
C PHE A 72 0.54 -9.36 -0.17
N ASP A 73 1.79 -9.20 0.26
CA ASP A 73 2.69 -10.31 0.58
C ASP A 73 2.15 -11.17 1.74
N MET A 74 1.59 -10.54 2.78
CA MET A 74 1.00 -11.24 3.92
C MET A 74 -0.18 -12.11 3.49
N LEU A 75 -1.14 -11.54 2.77
CA LEU A 75 -2.34 -12.27 2.35
C LEU A 75 -2.03 -13.36 1.31
N SER A 76 -1.02 -13.15 0.45
CA SER A 76 -0.56 -14.17 -0.50
C SER A 76 0.13 -15.36 0.18
N ARG A 77 0.88 -15.11 1.26
CA ARG A 77 1.59 -16.16 2.01
C ARG A 77 0.72 -16.90 3.03
N HIS A 78 -0.33 -16.25 3.49
CA HIS A 78 -1.26 -16.79 4.48
C HIS A 78 -2.68 -16.88 3.91
N PRO A 79 -2.95 -17.83 2.99
CA PRO A 79 -4.25 -17.94 2.33
C PRO A 79 -5.41 -18.20 3.33
N GLY A 80 -5.12 -18.78 4.49
CA GLY A 80 -6.08 -18.95 5.58
C GLY A 80 -6.30 -17.72 6.47
N ALA A 81 -5.57 -16.61 6.26
CA ALA A 81 -5.82 -15.37 6.99
C ALA A 81 -7.15 -14.75 6.54
N GLY A 82 -8.03 -14.47 7.49
CA GLY A 82 -9.30 -13.79 7.21
C GLY A 82 -9.04 -12.36 6.72
N ALA A 83 -9.74 -11.96 5.67
CA ALA A 83 -9.72 -10.60 5.17
C ALA A 83 -11.10 -10.17 4.68
N GLY A 84 -11.39 -8.89 4.81
CA GLY A 84 -12.47 -8.23 4.09
C GLY A 84 -11.94 -7.66 2.76
N ARG A 85 -12.33 -6.45 2.40
CA ARG A 85 -11.86 -5.78 1.18
C ARG A 85 -10.50 -5.14 1.37
N ILE A 86 -9.71 -5.06 0.30
CA ILE A 86 -8.34 -4.57 0.33
C ILE A 86 -8.20 -3.35 -0.59
N VAL A 87 -7.58 -2.26 -0.11
CA VAL A 87 -7.22 -1.10 -0.95
C VAL A 87 -5.72 -0.84 -0.87
N LEU A 88 -5.06 -0.88 -2.02
CA LEU A 88 -3.65 -0.55 -2.18
C LEU A 88 -3.51 0.87 -2.74
N ILE A 89 -2.81 1.75 -2.04
CA ILE A 89 -2.64 3.16 -2.38
C ILE A 89 -1.19 3.40 -2.80
N GLY A 90 -0.91 3.63 -4.08
CA GLY A 90 0.44 3.86 -4.59
C GLY A 90 1.41 2.74 -4.22
N ALA A 91 0.96 1.49 -4.20
CA ALA A 91 1.76 0.34 -3.75
C ALA A 91 2.44 -0.34 -4.94
N PRO A 92 3.79 -0.35 -5.00
CA PRO A 92 4.53 -0.94 -6.11
C PRO A 92 4.67 -2.46 -5.94
N VAL A 93 3.57 -3.19 -6.14
CA VAL A 93 3.50 -4.65 -5.90
C VAL A 93 4.28 -5.46 -6.92
N THR A 94 4.51 -4.91 -8.13
CA THR A 94 5.32 -5.57 -9.18
C THR A 94 6.78 -5.13 -9.20
N GLY A 95 7.25 -4.47 -8.15
CA GLY A 95 8.60 -3.89 -8.05
C GLY A 95 8.57 -2.37 -8.13
N CYS A 96 9.72 -1.72 -7.92
CA CYS A 96 9.82 -0.25 -7.92
C CYS A 96 11.14 0.23 -8.53
N LEU A 97 11.08 0.91 -9.65
CA LEU A 97 12.25 1.45 -10.34
C LEU A 97 13.00 2.48 -9.48
N ALA A 98 12.28 3.39 -8.83
CA ALA A 98 12.89 4.37 -7.93
C ALA A 98 13.59 3.66 -6.75
N GLY A 99 12.96 2.64 -6.16
CA GLY A 99 13.56 1.82 -5.12
C GLY A 99 14.82 1.08 -5.58
N ARG A 100 14.81 0.52 -6.80
CA ARG A 100 16.00 -0.12 -7.38
C ARG A 100 17.15 0.87 -7.61
N ARG A 101 16.84 2.04 -8.19
CA ARG A 101 17.84 3.10 -8.41
C ARG A 101 18.44 3.57 -7.10
N LEU A 102 17.62 3.78 -6.08
CA LEU A 102 18.11 4.11 -4.74
C LEU A 102 19.00 3.00 -4.19
N GLY A 103 18.58 1.75 -4.32
CA GLY A 103 19.33 0.56 -3.85
C GLY A 103 20.64 0.29 -4.61
N ALA A 104 20.88 0.93 -5.76
CA ALA A 104 22.16 0.84 -6.46
C ALA A 104 23.32 1.53 -5.68
N TRP A 105 23.00 2.46 -4.80
CA TRP A 105 23.96 3.20 -4.00
C TRP A 105 24.11 2.61 -2.59
N ALA A 106 25.29 2.65 -2.02
CA ALA A 106 25.54 2.10 -0.69
C ALA A 106 24.66 2.74 0.40
N VAL A 107 24.55 4.08 0.38
CA VAL A 107 23.68 4.83 1.30
C VAL A 107 22.20 4.48 1.06
N GLY A 108 21.79 4.36 -0.19
CA GLY A 108 20.42 3.97 -0.53
C GLY A 108 20.09 2.55 -0.06
N ARG A 109 20.97 1.59 -0.21
CA ARG A 109 20.81 0.24 0.36
C ARG A 109 20.65 0.29 1.88
N TRP A 110 21.49 1.06 2.56
CA TRP A 110 21.37 1.24 4.00
C TRP A 110 20.01 1.86 4.40
N MET A 111 19.52 2.85 3.63
CA MET A 111 18.22 3.47 3.86
C MET A 111 17.06 2.49 3.63
N LEU A 112 17.10 1.69 2.57
CA LEU A 112 16.08 0.70 2.24
C LEU A 112 16.10 -0.51 3.19
N GLY A 113 17.25 -0.82 3.78
CA GLY A 113 17.39 -1.97 4.67
C GLY A 113 16.97 -3.28 3.99
N THR A 114 16.20 -4.10 4.68
CA THR A 114 15.75 -5.39 4.16
C THR A 114 14.64 -5.29 3.10
N SER A 115 14.16 -4.09 2.77
CA SER A 115 13.17 -3.91 1.70
C SER A 115 13.80 -3.93 0.30
N ALA A 116 15.11 -3.76 0.18
CA ALA A 116 15.79 -3.64 -1.11
C ALA A 116 15.47 -4.76 -2.12
N PRO A 117 15.45 -6.05 -1.75
CA PRO A 117 15.10 -7.12 -2.68
C PRO A 117 13.67 -7.04 -3.22
N ARG A 118 12.74 -6.44 -2.47
CA ARG A 118 11.33 -6.33 -2.85
C ARG A 118 11.08 -5.38 -4.02
N TRP A 119 12.06 -4.53 -4.33
CA TRP A 119 11.95 -3.57 -5.43
C TRP A 119 12.30 -4.15 -6.81
N GLN A 120 12.75 -5.40 -6.89
CA GLN A 120 12.98 -6.07 -8.16
C GLN A 120 11.65 -6.37 -8.87
N PRO A 121 11.63 -6.35 -10.22
CA PRO A 121 10.43 -6.69 -10.97
C PRO A 121 9.94 -8.09 -10.64
N CYS A 122 8.63 -8.21 -10.41
CA CYS A 122 7.97 -9.49 -10.18
C CYS A 122 6.52 -9.42 -10.69
N ALA A 123 5.93 -10.59 -10.96
CA ALA A 123 4.50 -10.66 -11.21
C ALA A 123 3.72 -10.52 -9.91
N ALA A 124 2.57 -9.82 -9.97
CA ALA A 124 1.63 -9.72 -8.87
C ALA A 124 0.26 -10.20 -9.36
N ARG A 125 -0.22 -11.28 -8.75
CA ARG A 125 -1.52 -11.87 -9.05
C ARG A 125 -2.33 -12.01 -7.77
N TRP A 126 -3.58 -11.59 -7.82
CA TRP A 126 -4.54 -11.74 -6.74
C TRP A 126 -5.43 -12.95 -7.02
N GLU A 127 -5.30 -13.98 -6.22
CA GLU A 127 -6.00 -15.25 -6.39
C GLU A 127 -7.05 -15.49 -5.29
N ARG A 128 -7.27 -14.49 -4.43
CA ARG A 128 -8.22 -14.57 -3.32
C ARG A 128 -9.58 -14.03 -3.75
N PRO A 129 -10.68 -14.51 -3.12
CA PRO A 129 -12.05 -14.06 -3.45
C PRO A 129 -12.35 -12.63 -2.99
N GLU A 130 -11.60 -12.10 -2.00
CA GLU A 130 -11.87 -10.77 -1.47
C GLU A 130 -11.49 -9.70 -2.50
N PRO A 131 -12.35 -8.69 -2.73
CA PRO A 131 -12.07 -7.63 -3.68
C PRO A 131 -10.82 -6.84 -3.30
N LEU A 132 -9.93 -6.65 -4.28
CA LEU A 132 -8.74 -5.82 -4.17
C LEU A 132 -8.85 -4.63 -5.11
N GLY A 133 -8.81 -3.41 -4.55
CA GLY A 133 -8.81 -2.15 -5.29
C GLY A 133 -7.44 -1.47 -5.25
N VAL A 134 -7.11 -0.77 -6.32
CA VAL A 134 -5.84 -0.04 -6.45
C VAL A 134 -6.12 1.44 -6.71
N ILE A 135 -5.46 2.32 -5.95
CA ILE A 135 -5.43 3.76 -6.21
C ILE A 135 -4.00 4.14 -6.56
N ALA A 136 -3.78 4.65 -7.78
CA ALA A 136 -2.46 5.10 -8.24
C ALA A 136 -2.44 6.61 -8.46
N GLY A 137 -1.32 7.25 -8.14
CA GLY A 137 -1.09 8.65 -8.40
C GLY A 137 -0.43 8.87 -9.76
N THR A 138 -0.72 10.04 -10.39
CA THR A 138 -0.15 10.39 -11.71
C THR A 138 0.53 11.77 -11.71
N ARG A 139 0.70 12.42 -10.55
CA ARG A 139 1.41 13.69 -10.46
C ARG A 139 2.87 13.46 -10.09
N THR A 140 3.75 13.63 -11.04
CA THR A 140 5.21 13.47 -10.90
C THR A 140 5.81 14.55 -9.98
N LEU A 141 5.51 14.50 -8.69
CA LEU A 141 6.08 15.36 -7.64
C LEU A 141 6.59 14.50 -6.50
N GLY A 142 7.89 14.55 -6.20
CA GLY A 142 8.45 13.81 -5.07
C GLY A 142 9.94 13.52 -5.22
N LEU A 143 10.47 12.79 -4.24
CA LEU A 143 11.88 12.38 -4.15
C LEU A 143 12.36 11.55 -5.36
N GLY A 144 11.45 10.90 -6.09
CA GLY A 144 11.80 10.13 -7.28
C GLY A 144 12.48 10.95 -8.37
N ARG A 145 12.21 12.27 -8.45
CA ARG A 145 12.91 13.16 -9.37
C ARG A 145 14.41 13.26 -9.09
N MET A 146 14.83 13.12 -7.84
CA MET A 146 16.26 13.10 -7.46
C MET A 146 16.94 11.79 -7.90
N LEU A 147 16.17 10.72 -8.12
CA LEU A 147 16.66 9.42 -8.57
C LEU A 147 16.59 9.24 -10.10
N GLY A 148 16.30 10.33 -10.82
CA GLY A 148 16.14 10.38 -12.26
C GLY A 148 14.70 10.30 -12.72
N VAL A 149 14.46 10.65 -13.99
CA VAL A 149 13.12 10.65 -14.59
C VAL A 149 12.55 9.23 -14.61
N LEU A 150 11.37 9.05 -14.02
CA LEU A 150 10.61 7.80 -14.14
C LEU A 150 9.84 7.81 -15.47
N PRO A 151 9.92 6.75 -16.29
CA PRO A 151 9.16 6.65 -17.53
C PRO A 151 7.67 6.48 -17.25
N GLY A 152 6.82 6.86 -18.18
CA GLY A 152 5.37 6.70 -18.09
C GLY A 152 4.70 7.51 -16.98
N GLU A 153 3.41 7.24 -16.78
CA GLU A 153 2.65 7.87 -15.71
C GLU A 153 3.13 7.39 -14.33
N ASN A 154 3.37 8.36 -13.42
CA ASN A 154 3.89 8.07 -12.10
C ASN A 154 3.51 9.17 -11.09
N ASP A 155 3.57 8.85 -9.81
CA ASP A 155 3.26 9.76 -8.71
C ASP A 155 4.51 10.49 -8.14
N GLY A 156 5.64 10.38 -8.83
CA GLY A 156 6.94 10.90 -8.39
C GLY A 156 7.80 9.89 -7.62
N VAL A 157 7.29 8.69 -7.32
CA VAL A 157 8.01 7.58 -6.66
C VAL A 157 7.69 6.25 -7.33
N VAL A 158 6.41 6.01 -7.61
CA VAL A 158 5.88 4.75 -8.14
C VAL A 158 5.22 5.00 -9.49
N GLN A 159 5.53 4.18 -10.46
CA GLN A 159 4.86 4.18 -11.76
C GLN A 159 3.48 3.52 -11.64
N VAL A 160 2.52 3.98 -12.45
CA VAL A 160 1.17 3.38 -12.48
C VAL A 160 1.23 1.89 -12.77
N GLU A 161 2.11 1.48 -13.68
CA GLU A 161 2.32 0.06 -14.04
C GLU A 161 2.81 -0.78 -12.86
N GLU A 162 3.67 -0.21 -12.00
CA GLU A 162 4.19 -0.89 -10.80
C GLU A 162 3.11 -1.18 -9.75
N THR A 163 1.94 -0.55 -9.88
CA THR A 163 0.77 -0.79 -9.00
C THR A 163 -0.19 -1.85 -9.54
N THR A 164 0.07 -2.40 -10.74
CA THR A 164 -0.85 -3.32 -11.41
C THR A 164 -0.84 -4.70 -10.75
N VAL A 165 -2.02 -5.18 -10.40
CA VAL A 165 -2.24 -6.53 -9.87
C VAL A 165 -3.17 -7.28 -10.81
N GLN A 166 -2.73 -8.39 -11.36
CA GLN A 166 -3.62 -9.25 -12.14
C GLN A 166 -4.71 -9.80 -11.21
N GLY A 167 -5.98 -9.68 -11.60
CA GLY A 167 -7.11 -10.10 -10.75
C GLY A 167 -7.59 -9.02 -9.76
N MET A 168 -7.03 -7.80 -9.77
CA MET A 168 -7.63 -6.69 -9.02
C MET A 168 -9.05 -6.40 -9.53
N ALA A 169 -9.95 -6.04 -8.61
CA ALA A 169 -11.34 -5.71 -8.96
C ALA A 169 -11.44 -4.39 -9.73
N GLU A 170 -10.69 -3.37 -9.32
CA GLU A 170 -10.74 -2.05 -9.95
C GLU A 170 -9.48 -1.23 -9.65
N ARG A 171 -9.12 -0.33 -10.58
CA ARG A 171 -8.07 0.67 -10.38
C ARG A 171 -8.54 2.08 -10.70
N VAL A 172 -8.18 3.03 -9.86
CA VAL A 172 -8.43 4.47 -10.08
C VAL A 172 -7.11 5.23 -10.13
N LEU A 173 -7.01 6.11 -11.12
CA LEU A 173 -5.88 7.03 -11.28
C LEU A 173 -6.26 8.41 -10.73
N LEU A 174 -5.39 9.01 -9.91
CA LEU A 174 -5.60 10.34 -9.36
C LEU A 174 -4.40 11.24 -9.65
N ARG A 175 -4.66 12.46 -10.06
CA ARG A 175 -3.62 13.47 -10.28
C ARG A 175 -3.05 13.97 -8.94
N GLN A 176 -2.36 13.08 -8.23
CA GLN A 176 -1.74 13.33 -6.92
C GLN A 176 -0.34 12.73 -6.85
N GLY A 177 0.53 13.36 -6.07
CA GLY A 177 1.88 12.85 -5.78
C GLY A 177 1.84 11.83 -4.64
N HIS A 178 2.84 10.94 -4.60
CA HIS A 178 2.94 9.78 -3.75
C HIS A 178 2.61 10.02 -2.27
N SER A 179 3.33 10.97 -1.64
CA SER A 179 3.18 11.23 -0.21
C SER A 179 1.86 11.92 0.15
N MET A 180 1.15 12.50 -0.83
CA MET A 180 -0.13 13.19 -0.64
C MET A 180 -1.33 12.25 -0.75
N LEU A 181 -1.17 11.08 -1.36
CA LEU A 181 -2.26 10.11 -1.54
C LEU A 181 -2.97 9.77 -0.21
N PRO A 182 -2.27 9.34 0.86
CA PRO A 182 -2.95 8.95 2.10
C PRO A 182 -3.57 10.12 2.87
N LEU A 183 -3.19 11.36 2.54
CA LEU A 183 -3.72 12.58 3.18
C LEU A 183 -4.93 13.15 2.43
N SER A 184 -5.18 12.68 1.22
CA SER A 184 -6.22 13.20 0.34
C SER A 184 -7.64 12.84 0.78
N GLY A 185 -8.52 13.84 0.79
CA GLY A 185 -9.95 13.62 1.02
C GLY A 185 -10.61 12.78 -0.06
N ARG A 186 -10.17 12.94 -1.32
CA ARG A 186 -10.68 12.15 -2.44
C ARG A 186 -10.28 10.68 -2.32
N VAL A 187 -9.03 10.42 -1.92
CA VAL A 187 -8.58 9.05 -1.63
C VAL A 187 -9.40 8.44 -0.50
N ALA A 188 -9.63 9.17 0.58
CA ALA A 188 -10.41 8.66 1.71
C ALA A 188 -11.86 8.31 1.32
N ALA A 189 -12.50 9.14 0.48
CA ALA A 189 -13.85 8.86 -0.03
C ALA A 189 -13.88 7.62 -0.93
N LEU A 190 -12.87 7.44 -1.80
CA LEU A 190 -12.74 6.24 -2.63
C LEU A 190 -12.50 4.99 -1.77
N VAL A 191 -11.60 5.08 -0.79
CA VAL A 191 -11.34 3.98 0.15
C VAL A 191 -12.63 3.60 0.87
N GLU A 192 -13.36 4.55 1.45
CA GLU A 192 -14.64 4.29 2.12
C GLU A 192 -15.61 3.56 1.19
N ARG A 193 -15.80 4.06 -0.02
CA ARG A 193 -16.70 3.46 -1.00
C ARG A 193 -16.29 2.02 -1.33
N PHE A 194 -15.01 1.80 -1.60
CA PHE A 194 -14.50 0.46 -1.90
C PHE A 194 -14.68 -0.50 -0.73
N LEU A 195 -14.42 -0.04 0.51
CA LEU A 195 -14.61 -0.86 1.70
C LEU A 195 -16.08 -1.23 1.93
N ARG A 196 -17.04 -0.42 1.45
CA ARG A 196 -18.47 -0.71 1.53
C ARG A 196 -18.99 -1.57 0.39
N ALA A 197 -18.54 -1.31 -0.84
CA ALA A 197 -19.15 -1.87 -2.05
C ALA A 197 -18.26 -2.84 -2.84
N GLY A 198 -16.95 -2.87 -2.58
CA GLY A 198 -15.98 -3.64 -3.35
C GLY A 198 -15.62 -3.02 -4.71
N ARG A 199 -16.02 -1.76 -4.93
CA ARG A 199 -15.75 -0.97 -6.14
C ARG A 199 -15.62 0.51 -5.80
N PHE A 200 -14.94 1.29 -6.67
CA PHE A 200 -14.76 2.74 -6.50
C PHE A 200 -15.88 3.57 -7.14
N ALA A 201 -16.57 3.02 -8.13
CA ALA A 201 -17.69 3.65 -8.84
C ALA A 201 -19.03 3.45 -8.13
#